data_c558b5cb63281eb4483a18d900ed29ca
#
_entry.id   c558b5cb63281eb4483a18d900ed29ca
#
_cell.length_a   1.000
_cell.length_b   1.000
_cell.length_c   1.000
_cell.angle_alpha   90.00
_cell.angle_beta   90.00
_cell.angle_gamma   90.00
#
_symmetry.space_group_name_H-M   'P 1'
#
loop_
_entity.id
_entity.type
_entity.pdbx_description
1 polymer ?
#
loop_
_entity_poly.entity_id
_entity_poly.type
_entity_poly.pdbx_seq_one_letter_code
_entity_poly.pdbx_strand_id
1 'polypeptide(L)'
;MTITSILPMSVEKSIEKFINQNVEYQKLREKFFPNALLREDVLGLLDRFCTVVYFPIENEDNNGFHITDVPFAGGTPHNFVYINTAQTMEKQVFTAAHELGHIWNVDQFVLKDLGLENTTERCEMIINRFAAVLLIPEGIFRNSVDSVLDDYLNPDGRITVINLLKLVVVLMNQFFVPMKAIVLRLAELNYISLENANDLLGNSHLDKVKIEELVQSLIADFGYVKFQVPSMKKWIDGLSEKLDIAEAQHLVPQEKIDHIRKEFDLARPPVLATEMTDTLQFTSQEGAKDNDN
;
A
#
# COMPACT_ATOMS: atom_id res chain seq x y z
N MET A 1 -6.59 -20.05 -9.37
CA MET A 1 -7.39 -19.53 -10.50
C MET A 1 -6.47 -19.36 -11.70
N THR A 2 -6.71 -20.10 -12.76
CA THR A 2 -5.88 -20.06 -13.99
C THR A 2 -6.07 -18.72 -14.71
N ILE A 3 -4.96 -18.11 -15.12
CA ILE A 3 -4.98 -16.86 -15.89
C ILE A 3 -5.31 -17.23 -17.34
N THR A 4 -6.46 -16.80 -17.82
CA THR A 4 -6.95 -17.12 -19.17
C THR A 4 -6.61 -16.04 -20.19
N SER A 5 -6.40 -14.82 -19.75
CA SER A 5 -6.06 -13.68 -20.63
C SER A 5 -5.31 -12.60 -19.84
N ILE A 6 -4.54 -11.81 -20.57
CA ILE A 6 -3.91 -10.57 -20.10
C ILE A 6 -4.74 -9.41 -20.64
N LEU A 7 -4.92 -8.36 -19.83
CA LEU A 7 -5.59 -7.15 -20.30
C LEU A 7 -4.85 -6.55 -21.50
N PRO A 8 -5.58 -6.03 -22.50
CA PRO A 8 -4.96 -5.39 -23.65
C PRO A 8 -4.04 -4.23 -23.24
N MET A 9 -3.00 -4.00 -24.02
CA MET A 9 -2.06 -2.87 -23.84
C MET A 9 -2.77 -1.49 -23.85
N SER A 10 -3.93 -1.39 -24.50
CA SER A 10 -4.76 -0.17 -24.48
C SER A 10 -5.21 0.21 -23.06
N VAL A 11 -5.49 -0.79 -22.21
CA VAL A 11 -5.86 -0.55 -20.79
C VAL A 11 -4.69 0.06 -20.05
N GLU A 12 -3.48 -0.46 -20.22
CA GLU A 12 -2.27 0.11 -19.58
C GLU A 12 -2.02 1.54 -20.02
N LYS A 13 -2.09 1.82 -21.31
CA LYS A 13 -1.94 3.19 -21.83
C LYS A 13 -2.98 4.16 -21.28
N SER A 14 -4.23 3.70 -21.08
CA SER A 14 -5.28 4.50 -20.46
C SER A 14 -4.99 4.75 -18.99
N ILE A 15 -4.47 3.75 -18.26
CA ILE A 15 -4.01 3.91 -16.86
C ILE A 15 -2.85 4.90 -16.77
N GLU A 16 -1.84 4.77 -17.63
CA GLU A 16 -0.71 5.71 -17.68
C GLU A 16 -1.17 7.14 -17.98
N LYS A 17 -2.12 7.29 -18.91
CA LYS A 17 -2.75 8.58 -19.20
C LYS A 17 -3.42 9.15 -17.95
N PHE A 18 -4.18 8.34 -17.21
CA PHE A 18 -4.77 8.74 -15.95
C PHE A 18 -3.73 9.21 -14.93
N ILE A 19 -2.70 8.39 -14.69
CA ILE A 19 -1.60 8.70 -13.76
C ILE A 19 -0.92 10.02 -14.13
N ASN A 20 -0.63 10.22 -15.41
CA ASN A 20 0.03 11.44 -15.90
C ASN A 20 -0.85 12.69 -15.80
N GLN A 21 -2.17 12.54 -15.87
CA GLN A 21 -3.14 13.63 -15.74
C GLN A 21 -3.52 13.92 -14.27
N ASN A 22 -3.19 13.06 -13.33
CA ASN A 22 -3.47 13.27 -11.92
C ASN A 22 -2.51 14.31 -11.32
N VAL A 23 -2.93 15.58 -11.38
CA VAL A 23 -2.10 16.74 -10.98
C VAL A 23 -1.65 16.64 -9.52
N GLU A 24 -2.50 16.16 -8.63
CA GLU A 24 -2.17 16.02 -7.21
C GLU A 24 -1.09 14.97 -7.01
N TYR A 25 -1.23 13.80 -7.62
CA TYR A 25 -0.20 12.77 -7.59
C TYR A 25 1.12 13.26 -8.18
N GLN A 26 1.10 13.96 -9.34
CA GLN A 26 2.32 14.46 -9.96
C GLN A 26 3.06 15.45 -9.06
N LYS A 27 2.35 16.37 -8.39
CA LYS A 27 2.95 17.29 -7.41
C LYS A 27 3.57 16.56 -6.22
N LEU A 28 2.90 15.53 -5.71
CA LEU A 28 3.43 14.71 -4.62
C LEU A 28 4.66 13.94 -5.06
N ARG A 29 4.63 13.35 -6.26
CA ARG A 29 5.74 12.61 -6.85
C ARG A 29 6.97 13.49 -7.03
N GLU A 30 6.83 14.67 -7.65
CA GLU A 30 7.94 15.62 -7.84
C GLU A 30 8.57 16.05 -6.52
N LYS A 31 7.75 16.26 -5.49
CA LYS A 31 8.21 16.76 -4.20
C LYS A 31 8.87 15.69 -3.34
N PHE A 32 8.33 14.47 -3.32
CA PHE A 32 8.71 13.43 -2.36
C PHE A 32 9.37 12.22 -2.99
N PHE A 33 9.09 11.92 -4.28
CA PHE A 33 9.50 10.68 -4.94
C PHE A 33 10.05 10.92 -6.37
N PRO A 34 10.96 11.88 -6.60
CA PRO A 34 11.27 12.34 -7.97
C PRO A 34 11.82 11.26 -8.90
N ASN A 35 12.50 10.24 -8.37
CA ASN A 35 13.13 9.18 -9.18
C ASN A 35 13.02 7.79 -8.55
N ALA A 36 12.20 7.62 -7.53
CA ALA A 36 12.11 6.37 -6.78
C ALA A 36 10.90 5.54 -7.18
N LEU A 37 11.00 4.24 -6.98
CA LEU A 37 9.86 3.35 -6.90
C LEU A 37 9.07 3.71 -5.64
N LEU A 38 7.74 3.66 -5.70
CA LEU A 38 6.90 3.97 -4.55
C LEU A 38 7.10 2.98 -3.40
N ARG A 39 7.15 1.68 -3.70
CA ARG A 39 7.31 0.65 -2.68
C ARG A 39 6.37 0.90 -1.48
N GLU A 40 6.90 0.84 -0.22
CA GLU A 40 6.15 1.10 1.02
C GLU A 40 5.58 2.53 1.12
N ASP A 41 6.12 3.48 0.38
CA ASP A 41 5.65 4.87 0.40
C ASP A 41 4.21 5.03 -0.12
N VAL A 42 3.70 4.04 -0.85
CA VAL A 42 2.30 4.01 -1.29
C VAL A 42 1.32 4.01 -0.10
N LEU A 43 1.71 3.44 1.06
CA LEU A 43 0.90 3.49 2.28
C LEU A 43 0.71 4.94 2.74
N GLY A 44 1.81 5.69 2.81
CA GLY A 44 1.75 7.12 3.15
C GLY A 44 1.07 7.98 2.06
N LEU A 45 1.10 7.53 0.81
CA LEU A 45 0.33 8.16 -0.26
C LEU A 45 -1.17 7.94 -0.04
N LEU A 46 -1.61 6.72 0.26
CA LEU A 46 -3.01 6.38 0.55
C LEU A 46 -3.55 7.18 1.75
N ASP A 47 -2.78 7.33 2.83
CA ASP A 47 -3.14 8.10 4.03
C ASP A 47 -3.49 9.58 3.73
N ARG A 48 -3.08 10.12 2.57
CA ARG A 48 -3.40 11.50 2.17
C ARG A 48 -4.78 11.66 1.53
N PHE A 49 -5.36 10.57 1.03
CA PHE A 49 -6.61 10.61 0.27
C PHE A 49 -7.81 10.05 1.02
N CYS A 50 -7.57 9.30 2.09
CA CYS A 50 -8.64 8.68 2.89
C CYS A 50 -8.17 8.40 4.31
N THR A 51 -9.11 8.05 5.20
CA THR A 51 -8.76 7.52 6.52
C THR A 51 -8.41 6.04 6.40
N VAL A 52 -7.16 5.68 6.70
CA VAL A 52 -6.73 4.28 6.67
C VAL A 52 -6.75 3.67 8.06
N VAL A 53 -7.36 2.49 8.15
CA VAL A 53 -7.38 1.65 9.33
C VAL A 53 -6.39 0.52 9.13
N TYR A 54 -5.26 0.59 9.79
CA TYR A 54 -4.27 -0.50 9.85
C TYR A 54 -4.57 -1.37 11.06
N PHE A 55 -4.93 -2.62 10.83
CA PHE A 55 -5.23 -3.53 11.93
C PHE A 55 -4.99 -4.99 11.51
N PRO A 56 -4.38 -5.84 12.37
CA PRO A 56 -4.15 -7.25 12.05
C PRO A 56 -5.43 -8.06 12.26
N ILE A 57 -5.85 -8.76 11.21
CA ILE A 57 -6.93 -9.77 11.28
C ILE A 57 -6.36 -11.08 10.77
N GLU A 58 -6.47 -12.14 11.56
CA GLU A 58 -6.06 -13.50 11.21
C GLU A 58 -7.03 -14.10 10.19
N ASN A 59 -7.00 -13.58 8.96
CA ASN A 59 -7.74 -14.11 7.83
C ASN A 59 -6.91 -13.92 6.57
N GLU A 60 -6.43 -15.01 5.99
CA GLU A 60 -5.56 -15.02 4.82
C GLU A 60 -6.24 -14.47 3.56
N ASP A 61 -7.56 -14.59 3.46
CA ASP A 61 -8.33 -14.12 2.30
C ASP A 61 -8.65 -12.62 2.35
N ASN A 62 -8.49 -11.99 3.51
CA ASN A 62 -8.78 -10.57 3.69
C ASN A 62 -7.48 -9.76 3.67
N ASN A 63 -7.18 -9.14 2.53
CA ASN A 63 -6.03 -8.24 2.41
C ASN A 63 -6.38 -6.79 2.80
N GLY A 64 -7.58 -6.35 2.46
CA GLY A 64 -8.10 -5.01 2.71
C GLY A 64 -9.43 -4.79 1.98
N PHE A 65 -10.05 -3.66 2.24
CA PHE A 65 -11.26 -3.20 1.55
C PHE A 65 -11.43 -1.68 1.76
N HIS A 66 -12.25 -1.06 0.93
CA HIS A 66 -12.64 0.34 1.09
C HIS A 66 -14.14 0.49 1.35
N ILE A 67 -14.49 1.60 1.98
CA ILE A 67 -15.86 2.07 2.15
C ILE A 67 -15.87 3.53 1.72
N THR A 68 -16.62 3.83 0.66
CA THR A 68 -16.74 5.19 0.11
C THR A 68 -17.99 5.87 0.59
N ASP A 69 -18.01 7.20 0.52
CA ASP A 69 -19.18 8.04 0.77
C ASP A 69 -19.82 7.84 2.15
N VAL A 70 -19.02 7.52 3.17
CA VAL A 70 -19.52 7.41 4.53
C VAL A 70 -20.04 8.76 5.00
N PRO A 71 -21.34 8.89 5.33
CA PRO A 71 -21.90 10.16 5.80
C PRO A 71 -21.20 10.62 7.07
N PHE A 72 -20.71 11.84 7.08
CA PHE A 72 -20.11 12.46 8.26
C PHE A 72 -20.95 13.66 8.72
N ALA A 73 -21.23 13.74 10.02
CA ALA A 73 -22.07 14.79 10.58
C ALA A 73 -21.45 16.18 10.31
N GLY A 74 -22.05 16.93 9.40
CA GLY A 74 -21.65 18.31 9.06
C GLY A 74 -20.52 18.47 8.04
N GLY A 75 -20.09 17.39 7.35
CA GLY A 75 -18.96 17.41 6.43
C GLY A 75 -19.21 16.74 5.07
N THR A 76 -18.18 16.77 4.24
CA THR A 76 -18.09 15.97 3.02
C THR A 76 -18.02 14.48 3.38
N PRO A 77 -18.61 13.59 2.56
CA PRO A 77 -18.46 12.16 2.75
C PRO A 77 -17.00 11.76 2.84
N HIS A 78 -16.69 10.84 3.76
CA HIS A 78 -15.34 10.32 3.95
C HIS A 78 -15.17 8.93 3.36
N ASN A 79 -13.99 8.71 2.80
CA ASN A 79 -13.57 7.40 2.36
C ASN A 79 -12.71 6.74 3.45
N PHE A 80 -12.97 5.47 3.72
CA PHE A 80 -12.19 4.64 4.63
C PHE A 80 -11.59 3.48 3.86
N VAL A 81 -10.34 3.18 4.16
CA VAL A 81 -9.67 1.98 3.68
C VAL A 81 -9.18 1.18 4.87
N TYR A 82 -9.43 -0.11 4.86
CA TYR A 82 -8.85 -1.06 5.80
C TYR A 82 -7.70 -1.79 5.14
N ILE A 83 -6.55 -1.88 5.82
CA ILE A 83 -5.39 -2.68 5.42
C ILE A 83 -5.12 -3.74 6.48
N ASN A 84 -5.14 -5.02 6.08
CA ASN A 84 -4.82 -6.12 6.99
C ASN A 84 -3.32 -6.21 7.23
N THR A 85 -2.89 -5.81 8.41
CA THR A 85 -1.47 -5.77 8.79
C THR A 85 -0.91 -7.12 9.27
N ALA A 86 -1.75 -8.16 9.38
CA ALA A 86 -1.31 -9.54 9.54
C ALA A 86 -0.82 -10.15 8.22
N GLN A 87 -1.13 -9.54 7.08
CA GLN A 87 -0.55 -9.93 5.79
C GLN A 87 0.90 -9.45 5.68
N THR A 88 1.67 -10.12 4.82
CA THR A 88 3.04 -9.73 4.53
C THR A 88 3.13 -8.31 3.94
N MET A 89 4.25 -7.61 4.14
CA MET A 89 4.38 -6.20 3.77
C MET A 89 4.18 -5.96 2.27
N GLU A 90 4.66 -6.84 1.39
CA GLU A 90 4.45 -6.70 -0.05
C GLU A 90 2.97 -6.83 -0.44
N LYS A 91 2.19 -7.62 0.31
CA LYS A 91 0.74 -7.70 0.11
C LYS A 91 0.06 -6.42 0.60
N GLN A 92 0.47 -5.88 1.76
CA GLN A 92 -0.06 -4.61 2.27
C GLN A 92 0.21 -3.46 1.28
N VAL A 93 1.42 -3.39 0.72
CA VAL A 93 1.81 -2.40 -0.31
C VAL A 93 0.95 -2.55 -1.57
N PHE A 94 0.79 -3.77 -2.07
CA PHE A 94 -0.03 -4.00 -3.26
C PHE A 94 -1.51 -3.66 -3.00
N THR A 95 -2.04 -4.03 -1.83
CA THR A 95 -3.40 -3.69 -1.41
C THR A 95 -3.59 -2.17 -1.31
N ALA A 96 -2.64 -1.45 -0.73
CA ALA A 96 -2.73 0.01 -0.66
C ALA A 96 -2.78 0.68 -2.04
N ALA A 97 -1.99 0.20 -3.01
CA ALA A 97 -2.06 0.67 -4.38
C ALA A 97 -3.40 0.31 -5.06
N HIS A 98 -3.93 -0.88 -4.79
CA HIS A 98 -5.23 -1.33 -5.28
C HIS A 98 -6.36 -0.42 -4.75
N GLU A 99 -6.44 -0.22 -3.43
CA GLU A 99 -7.46 0.61 -2.81
C GLU A 99 -7.34 2.09 -3.25
N LEU A 100 -6.12 2.58 -3.46
CA LEU A 100 -5.91 3.91 -4.03
C LEU A 100 -6.52 4.04 -5.43
N GLY A 101 -6.47 2.98 -6.23
CA GLY A 101 -7.12 2.92 -7.54
C GLY A 101 -8.64 3.09 -7.44
N HIS A 102 -9.29 2.47 -6.46
CA HIS A 102 -10.71 2.66 -6.18
C HIS A 102 -11.02 4.09 -5.70
N ILE A 103 -10.25 4.62 -4.75
CA ILE A 103 -10.41 6.00 -4.25
C ILE A 103 -10.28 7.02 -5.38
N TRP A 104 -9.41 6.78 -6.34
CA TRP A 104 -9.22 7.65 -7.50
C TRP A 104 -10.19 7.36 -8.67
N ASN A 105 -11.06 6.35 -8.56
CA ASN A 105 -12.00 5.92 -9.60
C ASN A 105 -11.31 5.64 -10.96
N VAL A 106 -10.16 4.97 -10.92
CA VAL A 106 -9.34 4.68 -12.10
C VAL A 106 -10.10 3.79 -13.09
N ASP A 107 -10.85 2.82 -12.59
CA ASP A 107 -11.71 1.93 -13.38
C ASP A 107 -12.72 2.72 -14.21
N GLN A 108 -13.42 3.68 -13.59
CA GLN A 108 -14.42 4.51 -14.28
C GLN A 108 -13.78 5.37 -15.37
N PHE A 109 -12.58 5.91 -15.12
CA PHE A 109 -11.84 6.64 -16.13
C PHE A 109 -11.49 5.74 -17.33
N VAL A 110 -10.91 4.56 -17.07
CA VAL A 110 -10.47 3.63 -18.12
C VAL A 110 -11.66 3.08 -18.92
N LEU A 111 -12.76 2.69 -18.23
CA LEU A 111 -13.97 2.22 -18.88
C LEU A 111 -14.53 3.28 -19.85
N LYS A 112 -14.56 4.53 -19.43
CA LYS A 112 -15.04 5.65 -20.24
C LYS A 112 -14.07 5.96 -21.40
N ASP A 113 -12.77 5.98 -21.15
CA ASP A 113 -11.72 6.30 -22.14
C ASP A 113 -11.70 5.28 -23.29
N LEU A 114 -11.97 4.00 -22.97
CA LEU A 114 -11.93 2.90 -23.93
C LEU A 114 -13.32 2.44 -24.42
N GLY A 115 -14.41 3.01 -23.91
CA GLY A 115 -15.76 2.60 -24.26
C GLY A 115 -16.10 1.16 -23.84
N LEU A 116 -15.57 0.72 -22.68
CA LEU A 116 -15.78 -0.64 -22.17
C LEU A 116 -17.03 -0.72 -21.29
N GLU A 117 -17.65 -1.92 -21.29
CA GLU A 117 -18.77 -2.20 -20.40
C GLU A 117 -18.35 -2.23 -18.93
N ASN A 118 -19.15 -1.62 -18.06
CA ASN A 118 -18.94 -1.59 -16.63
C ASN A 118 -19.44 -2.88 -15.98
N THR A 119 -18.51 -3.78 -15.63
CA THR A 119 -18.78 -4.98 -14.84
C THR A 119 -17.84 -5.03 -13.65
N THR A 120 -18.29 -5.56 -12.51
CA THR A 120 -17.45 -5.67 -11.29
C THR A 120 -16.13 -6.37 -11.57
N GLU A 121 -16.17 -7.48 -12.32
CA GLU A 121 -14.95 -8.22 -12.66
C GLU A 121 -13.95 -7.36 -13.45
N ARG A 122 -14.45 -6.60 -14.45
CA ARG A 122 -13.60 -5.74 -15.26
C ARG A 122 -13.03 -4.57 -14.45
N CYS A 123 -13.82 -3.97 -13.57
CA CYS A 123 -13.34 -2.94 -12.65
C CYS A 123 -12.19 -3.47 -11.79
N GLU A 124 -12.36 -4.62 -11.15
CA GLU A 124 -11.32 -5.25 -10.34
C GLU A 124 -10.05 -5.59 -11.16
N MET A 125 -10.21 -6.05 -12.40
CA MET A 125 -9.06 -6.30 -13.29
C MET A 125 -8.31 -5.00 -13.62
N ILE A 126 -9.02 -3.91 -13.91
CA ILE A 126 -8.43 -2.59 -14.18
C ILE A 126 -7.71 -2.06 -12.94
N ILE A 127 -8.31 -2.15 -11.77
CA ILE A 127 -7.70 -1.69 -10.50
C ILE A 127 -6.46 -2.50 -10.16
N ASN A 128 -6.49 -3.83 -10.30
CA ASN A 128 -5.31 -4.67 -10.15
C ASN A 128 -4.20 -4.29 -11.14
N ARG A 129 -4.57 -3.97 -12.39
CA ARG A 129 -3.61 -3.49 -13.39
C ARG A 129 -3.04 -2.12 -13.02
N PHE A 130 -3.87 -1.22 -12.53
CA PHE A 130 -3.43 0.09 -12.03
C PHE A 130 -2.40 -0.07 -10.90
N ALA A 131 -2.67 -0.91 -9.90
CA ALA A 131 -1.73 -1.19 -8.83
C ALA A 131 -0.37 -1.68 -9.37
N ALA A 132 -0.41 -2.59 -10.34
CA ALA A 132 0.80 -3.09 -10.99
C ALA A 132 1.55 -1.98 -11.77
N VAL A 133 0.86 -1.16 -12.57
CA VAL A 133 1.48 -0.06 -13.32
C VAL A 133 2.08 0.99 -12.40
N LEU A 134 1.40 1.30 -11.30
CA LEU A 134 1.86 2.29 -10.31
C LEU A 134 3.12 1.83 -9.57
N LEU A 135 3.16 0.57 -9.15
CA LEU A 135 4.26 -0.01 -8.35
C LEU A 135 5.40 -0.55 -9.21
N ILE A 136 5.09 -1.01 -10.43
CA ILE A 136 6.02 -1.67 -11.37
C ILE A 136 6.00 -0.94 -12.71
N PRO A 137 6.48 0.30 -12.80
CA PRO A 137 6.48 1.07 -14.05
C PRO A 137 7.28 0.36 -15.14
N GLU A 138 6.72 0.27 -16.37
CA GLU A 138 7.29 -0.53 -17.46
C GLU A 138 8.76 -0.24 -17.74
N GLY A 139 9.14 1.04 -17.89
CA GLY A 139 10.52 1.41 -18.24
C GLY A 139 11.54 0.99 -17.18
N ILE A 140 11.19 1.15 -15.90
CA ILE A 140 12.06 0.71 -14.79
C ILE A 140 12.11 -0.81 -14.73
N PHE A 141 10.96 -1.48 -14.90
CA PHE A 141 10.90 -2.94 -14.86
C PHE A 141 11.72 -3.58 -15.97
N ARG A 142 11.59 -3.12 -17.22
CA ARG A 142 12.41 -3.61 -18.34
C ARG A 142 13.89 -3.44 -18.06
N ASN A 143 14.32 -2.24 -17.66
CA ASN A 143 15.72 -2.00 -17.33
C ASN A 143 16.22 -2.93 -16.20
N SER A 144 15.37 -3.19 -15.19
CA SER A 144 15.71 -4.09 -14.08
C SER A 144 15.86 -5.54 -14.54
N VAL A 145 14.91 -6.03 -15.37
CA VAL A 145 14.99 -7.39 -15.92
C VAL A 145 16.21 -7.51 -16.83
N ASP A 146 16.37 -6.63 -17.79
CA ASP A 146 17.43 -6.68 -18.81
C ASP A 146 18.84 -6.58 -18.18
N SER A 147 18.97 -5.85 -17.06
CA SER A 147 20.25 -5.70 -16.36
C SER A 147 20.74 -6.98 -15.66
N VAL A 148 19.85 -7.92 -15.36
CA VAL A 148 20.21 -9.13 -14.58
C VAL A 148 19.85 -10.43 -15.32
N LEU A 149 19.08 -10.37 -16.41
CA LEU A 149 18.56 -11.55 -17.09
C LEU A 149 19.67 -12.50 -17.54
N ASP A 150 20.76 -11.97 -18.08
CA ASP A 150 21.89 -12.76 -18.59
C ASP A 150 22.56 -13.61 -17.49
N ASP A 151 22.51 -13.17 -16.23
CA ASP A 151 23.05 -13.93 -15.09
C ASP A 151 22.24 -15.19 -14.77
N TYR A 152 21.00 -15.27 -15.28
CA TYR A 152 20.07 -16.38 -15.06
C TYR A 152 19.87 -17.26 -16.27
N LEU A 153 20.34 -16.85 -17.45
CA LEU A 153 20.25 -17.65 -18.66
C LEU A 153 21.33 -18.76 -18.70
N ASN A 154 20.95 -19.89 -19.26
CA ASN A 154 21.90 -20.93 -19.63
C ASN A 154 22.67 -20.52 -20.89
N PRO A 155 23.79 -21.18 -21.21
CA PRO A 155 24.56 -20.90 -22.45
C PRO A 155 23.76 -21.03 -23.75
N ASP A 156 22.64 -21.76 -23.74
CA ASP A 156 21.74 -21.93 -24.89
C ASP A 156 20.63 -20.84 -24.96
N GLY A 157 20.72 -19.82 -24.09
CA GLY A 157 19.74 -18.74 -24.00
C GLY A 157 18.42 -19.11 -23.34
N ARG A 158 18.34 -20.26 -22.69
CA ARG A 158 17.15 -20.71 -21.96
C ARG A 158 17.27 -20.40 -20.47
N ILE A 159 16.14 -20.26 -19.80
CA ILE A 159 16.08 -20.09 -18.34
C ILE A 159 15.45 -21.34 -17.71
N THR A 160 16.06 -21.86 -16.64
CA THR A 160 15.44 -22.93 -15.84
C THR A 160 14.37 -22.35 -14.91
N VAL A 161 13.41 -23.17 -14.47
CA VAL A 161 12.38 -22.77 -13.51
C VAL A 161 13.02 -22.16 -12.24
N ILE A 162 14.10 -22.79 -11.73
CA ILE A 162 14.78 -22.32 -10.52
C ILE A 162 15.44 -20.94 -10.73
N ASN A 163 16.08 -20.72 -11.88
CA ASN A 163 16.69 -19.44 -12.20
C ASN A 163 15.62 -18.35 -12.45
N LEU A 164 14.50 -18.72 -13.05
CA LEU A 164 13.37 -17.81 -13.22
C LEU A 164 12.76 -17.43 -11.86
N LEU A 165 12.63 -18.37 -10.92
CA LEU A 165 12.18 -18.05 -9.55
C LEU A 165 13.18 -17.15 -8.80
N LYS A 166 14.50 -17.37 -8.99
CA LYS A 166 15.50 -16.43 -8.45
C LYS A 166 15.34 -15.02 -8.98
N LEU A 167 15.18 -14.88 -10.30
CA LEU A 167 14.89 -13.57 -10.93
C LEU A 167 13.61 -12.95 -10.36
N VAL A 168 12.54 -13.73 -10.24
CA VAL A 168 11.27 -13.27 -9.65
C VAL A 168 11.48 -12.76 -8.22
N VAL A 169 12.22 -13.49 -7.37
CA VAL A 169 12.49 -13.09 -5.98
C VAL A 169 13.30 -11.79 -5.90
N VAL A 170 14.30 -11.61 -6.79
CA VAL A 170 15.05 -10.35 -6.88
C VAL A 170 14.13 -9.19 -7.24
N LEU A 171 13.26 -9.37 -8.22
CA LEU A 171 12.31 -8.35 -8.65
C LEU A 171 11.23 -8.08 -7.58
N MET A 172 10.74 -9.11 -6.87
CA MET A 172 9.84 -8.93 -5.73
C MET A 172 10.44 -8.00 -4.68
N ASN A 173 11.70 -8.23 -4.31
CA ASN A 173 12.39 -7.38 -3.34
C ASN A 173 12.63 -5.97 -3.86
N GLN A 174 12.99 -5.81 -5.13
CA GLN A 174 13.24 -4.50 -5.74
C GLN A 174 11.99 -3.64 -5.79
N PHE A 175 10.87 -4.20 -6.27
CA PHE A 175 9.61 -3.49 -6.45
C PHE A 175 8.70 -3.54 -5.21
N PHE A 176 9.03 -4.38 -4.25
CA PHE A 176 8.27 -4.56 -3.01
C PHE A 176 6.82 -5.00 -3.23
N VAL A 177 6.63 -6.00 -4.07
CA VAL A 177 5.32 -6.51 -4.49
C VAL A 177 5.25 -8.04 -4.44
N PRO A 178 4.04 -8.63 -4.36
CA PRO A 178 3.87 -10.08 -4.35
C PRO A 178 4.37 -10.75 -5.63
N MET A 179 4.79 -12.03 -5.50
CA MET A 179 5.22 -12.88 -6.62
C MET A 179 4.26 -12.82 -7.81
N LYS A 180 2.96 -12.90 -7.55
CA LYS A 180 1.93 -12.87 -8.60
C LYS A 180 2.01 -11.60 -9.46
N ALA A 181 2.28 -10.44 -8.86
CA ALA A 181 2.40 -9.18 -9.59
C ALA A 181 3.62 -9.20 -10.52
N ILE A 182 4.77 -9.71 -10.07
CA ILE A 182 5.99 -9.85 -10.89
C ILE A 182 5.78 -10.84 -12.03
N VAL A 183 5.24 -12.03 -11.75
CA VAL A 183 5.00 -13.07 -12.76
C VAL A 183 4.05 -12.58 -13.86
N LEU A 184 2.97 -11.90 -13.46
CA LEU A 184 2.05 -11.29 -14.42
C LEU A 184 2.74 -10.21 -15.25
N ARG A 185 3.56 -9.36 -14.62
CA ARG A 185 4.29 -8.30 -15.33
C ARG A 185 5.29 -8.85 -16.34
N LEU A 186 6.00 -9.92 -16.00
CA LEU A 186 6.88 -10.63 -16.94
C LEU A 186 6.11 -11.16 -18.16
N ALA A 187 4.93 -11.75 -17.94
CA ALA A 187 4.09 -12.26 -19.03
C ALA A 187 3.52 -11.13 -19.88
N GLU A 188 3.03 -10.04 -19.28
CA GLU A 188 2.50 -8.87 -19.97
C GLU A 188 3.53 -8.19 -20.87
N LEU A 189 4.77 -8.17 -20.46
CA LEU A 189 5.88 -7.57 -21.20
C LEU A 189 6.62 -8.58 -22.12
N ASN A 190 6.07 -9.79 -22.27
CA ASN A 190 6.55 -10.86 -23.13
C ASN A 190 7.95 -11.42 -22.77
N TYR A 191 8.37 -11.34 -21.51
CA TYR A 191 9.56 -12.05 -21.03
C TYR A 191 9.30 -13.53 -20.81
N ILE A 192 8.07 -13.91 -20.44
CA ILE A 192 7.62 -15.30 -20.30
C ILE A 192 6.27 -15.51 -21.00
N SER A 193 5.94 -16.73 -21.37
CA SER A 193 4.62 -17.07 -21.90
C SER A 193 3.57 -17.10 -20.79
N LEU A 194 2.29 -16.97 -21.16
CA LEU A 194 1.18 -17.11 -20.23
C LEU A 194 1.10 -18.51 -19.60
N GLU A 195 1.52 -19.55 -20.34
CA GLU A 195 1.66 -20.92 -19.83
C GLU A 195 2.68 -20.96 -18.70
N ASN A 196 3.89 -20.44 -18.92
CA ASN A 196 4.93 -20.37 -17.89
C ASN A 196 4.49 -19.55 -16.67
N ALA A 197 3.75 -18.48 -16.87
CA ALA A 197 3.18 -17.70 -15.76
C ALA A 197 2.19 -18.52 -14.93
N ASN A 198 1.31 -19.30 -15.58
CA ASN A 198 0.40 -20.19 -14.89
C ASN A 198 1.15 -21.31 -14.15
N ASP A 199 2.21 -21.87 -14.73
CA ASP A 199 3.04 -22.88 -14.07
C ASP A 199 3.68 -22.33 -12.80
N LEU A 200 4.30 -21.15 -12.89
CA LEU A 200 4.93 -20.49 -11.72
C LEU A 200 3.93 -20.15 -10.61
N LEU A 201 2.69 -19.89 -10.96
CA LEU A 201 1.63 -19.60 -9.97
C LEU A 201 0.94 -20.87 -9.45
N GLY A 202 1.43 -22.06 -9.83
CA GLY A 202 0.88 -23.35 -9.41
C GLY A 202 -0.54 -23.61 -9.94
N ASN A 203 -0.85 -23.02 -11.10
CA ASN A 203 -2.18 -23.15 -11.71
C ASN A 203 -2.27 -24.27 -12.76
N SER A 204 -1.17 -24.95 -13.09
CA SER A 204 -1.16 -25.99 -14.11
C SER A 204 -0.26 -27.19 -13.77
N HIS A 205 0.99 -27.23 -14.25
CA HIS A 205 1.85 -28.42 -14.17
C HIS A 205 2.70 -28.47 -12.90
N LEU A 206 3.03 -27.33 -12.29
CA LEU A 206 3.86 -27.27 -11.11
C LEU A 206 3.03 -27.26 -9.83
N ASP A 207 3.54 -27.96 -8.81
CA ASP A 207 2.93 -28.01 -7.49
C ASP A 207 3.09 -26.65 -6.80
N LYS A 208 1.95 -26.01 -6.52
CA LYS A 208 1.90 -24.69 -5.89
C LYS A 208 2.64 -24.64 -4.56
N VAL A 209 2.46 -25.65 -3.69
CA VAL A 209 3.10 -25.71 -2.37
C VAL A 209 4.62 -25.75 -2.50
N LYS A 210 5.13 -26.57 -3.43
CA LYS A 210 6.58 -26.65 -3.67
C LYS A 210 7.16 -25.36 -4.23
N ILE A 211 6.42 -24.65 -5.08
CA ILE A 211 6.86 -23.34 -5.58
C ILE A 211 6.92 -22.33 -4.43
N GLU A 212 5.90 -22.28 -3.59
CA GLU A 212 5.86 -21.38 -2.44
C GLU A 212 7.01 -21.69 -1.45
N GLU A 213 7.26 -22.95 -1.11
CA GLU A 213 8.39 -23.36 -0.29
C GLU A 213 9.75 -22.98 -0.88
N LEU A 214 9.91 -23.18 -2.20
CA LEU A 214 11.13 -22.80 -2.90
C LEU A 214 11.34 -21.28 -2.92
N VAL A 215 10.29 -20.51 -3.16
CA VAL A 215 10.34 -19.03 -3.11
C VAL A 215 10.73 -18.57 -1.71
N GLN A 216 10.17 -19.15 -0.65
CA GLN A 216 10.53 -18.83 0.74
C GLN A 216 12.01 -19.14 1.03
N SER A 217 12.51 -20.29 0.55
CA SER A 217 13.93 -20.64 0.68
C SER A 217 14.82 -19.63 -0.03
N LEU A 218 14.49 -19.25 -1.27
CA LEU A 218 15.26 -18.25 -2.03
C LEU A 218 15.25 -16.85 -1.38
N ILE A 219 14.12 -16.45 -0.80
CA ILE A 219 14.02 -15.19 -0.05
C ILE A 219 14.96 -15.20 1.16
N ALA A 220 15.00 -16.32 1.89
CA ALA A 220 15.90 -16.49 3.03
C ALA A 220 17.37 -16.49 2.59
N ASP A 221 17.71 -17.23 1.53
CA ASP A 221 19.06 -17.35 0.98
C ASP A 221 19.62 -15.99 0.50
N PHE A 222 18.75 -15.14 -0.08
CA PHE A 222 19.11 -13.78 -0.50
C PHE A 222 19.06 -12.75 0.62
N GLY A 223 18.59 -13.11 1.81
CA GLY A 223 18.43 -12.18 2.93
C GLY A 223 17.31 -11.15 2.76
N TYR A 224 16.33 -11.42 1.89
CA TYR A 224 15.24 -10.52 1.55
C TYR A 224 14.00 -10.63 2.45
N VAL A 225 14.17 -11.09 3.68
CA VAL A 225 13.05 -11.40 4.59
C VAL A 225 12.17 -10.21 4.96
N LYS A 226 12.69 -8.97 4.93
CA LYS A 226 11.96 -7.79 5.43
C LYS A 226 10.63 -7.53 4.74
N PHE A 227 10.53 -7.71 3.42
CA PHE A 227 9.31 -7.40 2.69
C PHE A 227 8.20 -8.43 2.93
N GLN A 228 8.55 -9.62 3.45
CA GLN A 228 7.59 -10.69 3.78
C GLN A 228 7.18 -10.74 5.26
N VAL A 229 7.70 -9.86 6.10
CA VAL A 229 7.30 -9.81 7.51
C VAL A 229 6.03 -8.97 7.64
N PRO A 230 4.96 -9.50 8.28
CA PRO A 230 3.78 -8.72 8.62
C PRO A 230 4.15 -7.52 9.50
N SER A 231 3.53 -6.37 9.26
CA SER A 231 3.79 -5.19 10.09
C SER A 231 3.13 -5.27 11.46
N MET A 232 2.04 -6.02 11.58
CA MET A 232 1.19 -6.13 12.78
C MET A 232 0.79 -4.76 13.34
N LYS A 233 0.86 -3.71 12.51
CA LYS A 233 0.58 -2.33 12.90
C LYS A 233 -0.89 -2.17 13.25
N LYS A 234 -1.17 -1.51 14.38
CA LYS A 234 -2.50 -1.06 14.77
C LYS A 234 -2.49 0.47 14.77
N TRP A 235 -3.11 1.07 13.76
CA TRP A 235 -2.99 2.51 13.56
C TRP A 235 -4.18 3.09 12.80
N ILE A 236 -4.67 4.22 13.27
CA ILE A 236 -5.56 5.13 12.55
C ILE A 236 -5.03 6.54 12.83
N ASP A 237 -4.88 7.36 11.81
CA ASP A 237 -4.37 8.73 11.99
C ASP A 237 -5.29 9.57 12.87
N GLY A 238 -4.71 10.24 13.86
CA GLY A 238 -5.42 11.08 14.82
C GLY A 238 -6.40 10.33 15.72
N LEU A 239 -6.30 9.01 15.88
CA LEU A 239 -7.26 8.22 16.70
C LEU A 239 -7.23 8.64 18.17
N SER A 240 -6.03 8.88 18.73
CA SER A 240 -5.92 9.28 20.15
C SER A 240 -6.66 10.59 20.42
N GLU A 241 -6.41 11.60 19.61
CA GLU A 241 -7.05 12.92 19.72
C GLU A 241 -8.56 12.85 19.49
N LYS A 242 -9.01 12.02 18.55
CA LYS A 242 -10.45 11.80 18.31
C LYS A 242 -11.13 11.13 19.51
N LEU A 243 -10.45 10.18 20.16
CA LEU A 243 -10.95 9.53 21.35
C LEU A 243 -10.98 10.50 22.55
N ASP A 244 -9.97 11.37 22.72
CA ASP A 244 -9.95 12.38 23.76
C ASP A 244 -11.12 13.37 23.61
N ILE A 245 -11.41 13.80 22.39
CA ILE A 245 -12.55 14.66 22.09
C ILE A 245 -13.88 13.93 22.36
N ALA A 246 -13.99 12.67 21.92
CA ALA A 246 -15.20 11.87 22.14
C ALA A 246 -15.46 11.60 23.62
N GLU A 247 -14.41 11.41 24.42
CA GLU A 247 -14.48 11.24 25.88
C GLU A 247 -14.91 12.55 26.56
N ALA A 248 -14.24 13.67 26.24
CA ALA A 248 -14.54 14.98 26.83
C ALA A 248 -15.97 15.48 26.51
N GLN A 249 -16.48 15.14 25.33
CA GLN A 249 -17.83 15.54 24.89
C GLN A 249 -18.90 14.48 25.16
N HIS A 250 -18.57 13.38 25.81
CA HIS A 250 -19.47 12.25 26.09
C HIS A 250 -20.19 11.71 24.84
N LEU A 251 -19.51 11.70 23.67
CA LEU A 251 -20.09 11.26 22.40
C LEU A 251 -20.21 9.75 22.30
N VAL A 252 -19.38 9.03 23.04
CA VAL A 252 -19.27 7.58 23.01
C VAL A 252 -19.19 7.07 24.46
N PRO A 253 -19.86 5.94 24.81
CA PRO A 253 -19.74 5.34 26.14
C PRO A 253 -18.28 5.04 26.51
N GLN A 254 -17.91 5.30 27.77
CA GLN A 254 -16.55 5.14 28.27
C GLN A 254 -15.97 3.74 28.00
N GLU A 255 -16.77 2.71 28.17
CA GLU A 255 -16.37 1.31 27.94
C GLU A 255 -15.89 1.08 26.49
N LYS A 256 -16.53 1.74 25.51
CA LYS A 256 -16.11 1.65 24.09
C LYS A 256 -14.81 2.40 23.85
N ILE A 257 -14.62 3.56 24.46
CA ILE A 257 -13.37 4.32 24.37
C ILE A 257 -12.23 3.50 24.95
N ASP A 258 -12.41 2.92 26.13
CA ASP A 258 -11.41 2.07 26.79
C ASP A 258 -11.09 0.82 25.97
N HIS A 259 -12.11 0.21 25.37
CA HIS A 259 -11.92 -0.93 24.48
C HIS A 259 -11.08 -0.56 23.24
N ILE A 260 -11.41 0.54 22.55
CA ILE A 260 -10.66 0.99 21.38
C ILE A 260 -9.21 1.34 21.75
N ARG A 261 -9.01 2.08 22.88
CA ARG A 261 -7.65 2.40 23.35
C ARG A 261 -6.83 1.14 23.59
N LYS A 262 -7.44 0.13 24.22
CA LYS A 262 -6.79 -1.16 24.47
C LYS A 262 -6.46 -1.90 23.18
N GLU A 263 -7.40 -1.97 22.23
CA GLU A 263 -7.19 -2.66 20.96
C GLU A 263 -6.07 -2.01 20.12
N PHE A 264 -5.97 -0.69 20.16
CA PHE A 264 -4.94 0.06 19.42
C PHE A 264 -3.68 0.38 20.24
N ASP A 265 -3.53 -0.22 21.44
CA ASP A 265 -2.39 -0.03 22.33
C ASP A 265 -2.11 1.48 22.66
N LEU A 266 -3.19 2.29 22.77
CA LEU A 266 -3.11 3.73 23.03
C LEU A 266 -3.06 4.00 24.55
N ALA A 267 -2.02 4.73 24.97
CA ALA A 267 -1.96 5.22 26.34
C ALA A 267 -3.09 6.24 26.62
N ARG A 268 -3.64 6.24 27.84
CA ARG A 268 -4.44 7.39 28.28
C ARG A 268 -3.52 8.59 28.46
N PRO A 269 -3.93 9.81 28.01
CA PRO A 269 -3.20 10.99 28.41
C PRO A 269 -3.15 11.04 29.94
N PRO A 270 -2.01 11.49 30.53
CA PRO A 270 -1.97 11.69 31.98
C PRO A 270 -3.10 12.65 32.33
N VAL A 271 -3.92 12.25 33.31
CA VAL A 271 -4.91 13.17 33.91
C VAL A 271 -4.08 14.32 34.48
N LEU A 272 -4.08 15.46 33.79
CA LEU A 272 -3.54 16.68 34.36
C LEU A 272 -4.38 16.93 35.61
N ALA A 273 -3.79 16.65 36.79
CA ALA A 273 -4.41 16.97 38.03
C ALA A 273 -4.80 18.45 37.96
N THR A 274 -6.10 18.72 38.13
CA THR A 274 -6.68 20.08 38.09
C THR A 274 -6.24 20.90 39.32
N GLU A 275 -5.06 20.64 39.86
CA GLU A 275 -4.47 21.35 41.02
C GLU A 275 -3.10 21.93 40.64
N MET A 276 -3.08 22.82 39.64
CA MET A 276 -2.06 23.84 39.54
C MET A 276 -2.73 25.21 39.45
N THR A 277 -3.46 25.57 40.51
CA THR A 277 -3.80 26.97 40.80
C THR A 277 -2.67 27.62 41.61
N ASP A 278 -1.44 27.42 41.24
CA ASP A 278 -0.36 28.27 41.70
C ASP A 278 -0.16 29.40 40.68
N THR A 279 -0.79 30.51 41.04
CA THR A 279 -0.59 31.80 40.40
C THR A 279 0.90 32.16 40.44
N LEU A 280 1.56 32.13 39.28
CA LEU A 280 2.87 32.75 39.11
C LEU A 280 2.69 34.27 39.27
N GLN A 281 3.06 34.82 40.44
CA GLN A 281 3.17 36.26 40.63
C GLN A 281 4.39 36.73 39.86
N PHE A 282 4.16 37.45 38.78
CA PHE A 282 5.20 38.25 38.15
C PHE A 282 5.52 39.43 39.05
N THR A 283 6.67 39.42 39.71
CA THR A 283 7.24 40.60 40.38
C THR A 283 7.75 41.52 39.27
N SER A 284 7.02 42.60 39.00
CA SER A 284 7.55 43.72 38.23
C SER A 284 8.64 44.39 39.04
N GLN A 285 9.88 44.34 38.54
CA GLN A 285 10.97 45.21 39.03
C GLN A 285 10.61 46.66 38.66
N GLU A 286 10.13 47.42 39.62
CA GLU A 286 10.11 48.89 39.54
C GLU A 286 11.56 49.38 39.51
N GLY A 287 11.88 50.08 38.44
CA GLY A 287 13.17 50.71 38.22
C GLY A 287 13.51 51.75 39.30
N ALA A 288 14.64 51.55 39.95
CA ALA A 288 15.29 52.56 40.78
C ALA A 288 15.57 53.81 39.91
N LYS A 289 14.96 54.90 40.25
CA LYS A 289 15.38 56.25 39.79
C LYS A 289 16.56 56.64 40.60
N ASP A 290 17.73 56.62 40.02
CA ASP A 290 18.86 57.38 40.56
C ASP A 290 18.62 58.87 40.38
N ASN A 291 18.43 59.54 41.52
CA ASN A 291 18.66 60.96 41.66
C ASN A 291 20.13 61.16 42.07
N ASP A 292 20.89 61.77 41.20
CA ASP A 292 22.09 62.54 41.66
C ASP A 292 22.23 63.84 40.87
N ASN A 293 22.35 64.93 41.64
CA ASN A 293 22.77 66.32 41.41
C ASN A 293 23.41 66.69 40.07
#